data_0336e18e443a565abf0f76d28a93774f
#
_entry.id   0336e18e443a565abf0f76d28a93774f
#
_cell.length_a   1.000
_cell.length_b   1.000
_cell.length_c   1.000
_cell.angle_alpha   90.00
_cell.angle_beta   90.00
_cell.angle_gamma   90.00
#
_symmetry.space_group_name_H-M   'P 1'
#
loop_
_entity.id
_entity.type
_entity.pdbx_description
1 polymer ?
#
loop_
_entity_poly.entity_id
_entity_poly.type
_entity_poly.pdbx_seq_one_letter_code
_entity_poly.pdbx_strand_id
1 'polypeptide(L)'
;MPIPFHPLDLTDMASVRQRVKDTECRNCDLNFLNLFSWRFLYDTEIAIHNDHLLFRFKADGHRAYLAPVGESDWKDVVPDLLDDAARDGHPFLMLGVCEHSLKKLEETMPGYFYANADRRYTDYIYDRQSLATLAGKKLQPKRNFANRFTRLYPNHTYAPLTPEDIEECLELHATWTEAKGKEDDAGRYTYEAERKSLLRVMEHWNELDACGGVLRVNGQMVAFTYGAPVNHDTFDVCMEKADTNFEGAFAFINRSFVQSLPEKFIYINREEDLGIPGLRQSKISYHPSLLLHKYTVMTRHPMQG
;
A
#
# COMPACT_ATOMS: atom_id res chain seq x y z
N MET A 1 23.14 -22.25 0.32
CA MET A 1 22.52 -22.61 -1.00
C MET A 1 21.87 -21.36 -1.58
N PRO A 2 21.75 -21.22 -2.93
CA PRO A 2 21.03 -20.08 -3.48
C PRO A 2 19.59 -20.04 -2.95
N ILE A 3 19.08 -18.85 -2.66
CA ILE A 3 17.69 -18.67 -2.28
C ILE A 3 16.82 -18.99 -3.50
N PRO A 4 15.77 -19.85 -3.38
CA PRO A 4 14.97 -20.31 -4.51
C PRO A 4 13.90 -19.28 -4.90
N PHE A 5 14.30 -18.07 -5.29
CA PHE A 5 13.37 -17.05 -5.75
C PHE A 5 12.65 -17.46 -7.04
N HIS A 6 11.36 -17.19 -7.11
CA HIS A 6 10.53 -17.34 -8.31
C HIS A 6 9.61 -16.12 -8.48
N PRO A 7 9.14 -15.82 -9.71
CA PRO A 7 8.20 -14.72 -9.93
C PRO A 7 6.95 -14.89 -9.08
N LEU A 8 6.56 -13.81 -8.40
CA LEU A 8 5.34 -13.79 -7.57
C LEU A 8 4.10 -14.11 -8.41
N ASP A 9 3.25 -15.03 -7.95
CA ASP A 9 1.99 -15.37 -8.60
C ASP A 9 0.82 -15.49 -7.61
N LEU A 10 -0.42 -15.62 -8.12
CA LEU A 10 -1.63 -15.79 -7.30
C LEU A 10 -1.56 -17.02 -6.40
N THR A 11 -0.88 -18.07 -6.83
CA THR A 11 -0.67 -19.29 -6.04
C THR A 11 0.09 -19.03 -4.74
N ASP A 12 0.86 -17.94 -4.64
CA ASP A 12 1.62 -17.57 -3.45
C ASP A 12 0.78 -16.89 -2.38
N MET A 13 -0.43 -16.43 -2.73
CA MET A 13 -1.26 -15.60 -1.86
C MET A 13 -1.55 -16.24 -0.51
N ALA A 14 -1.92 -17.52 -0.49
CA ALA A 14 -2.24 -18.21 0.75
C ALA A 14 -1.03 -18.26 1.69
N SER A 15 0.16 -18.52 1.15
CA SER A 15 1.41 -18.57 1.90
C SER A 15 1.82 -17.20 2.44
N VAL A 16 1.71 -16.16 1.61
CA VAL A 16 2.00 -14.76 2.02
C VAL A 16 1.08 -14.35 3.15
N ARG A 17 -0.23 -14.50 2.97
CA ARG A 17 -1.23 -14.12 3.97
C ARG A 17 -1.06 -14.85 5.29
N GLN A 18 -0.80 -16.16 5.24
CA GLN A 18 -0.58 -16.93 6.45
C GLN A 18 0.59 -16.39 7.27
N ARG A 19 1.68 -15.95 6.62
CA ARG A 19 2.89 -15.47 7.29
C ARG A 19 2.81 -14.00 7.70
N VAL A 20 2.07 -13.19 6.94
CA VAL A 20 1.92 -11.76 7.23
C VAL A 20 0.82 -11.47 8.26
N LYS A 21 -0.20 -12.33 8.37
CA LYS A 21 -1.40 -12.07 9.20
C LYS A 21 -1.11 -11.75 10.65
N ASP A 22 -0.10 -12.39 11.24
CA ASP A 22 0.24 -12.27 12.67
C ASP A 22 1.36 -11.25 12.92
N THR A 23 1.88 -10.60 11.86
CA THR A 23 2.90 -9.57 12.00
C THR A 23 2.30 -8.30 12.59
N GLU A 24 3.08 -7.60 13.44
CA GLU A 24 2.74 -6.26 13.91
C GLU A 24 3.03 -5.17 12.87
N CYS A 25 3.68 -5.53 11.77
CA CYS A 25 4.01 -4.60 10.71
C CYS A 25 2.77 -4.29 9.88
N ARG A 26 2.39 -3.01 9.85
CA ARG A 26 1.22 -2.49 9.12
C ARG A 26 1.58 -1.87 7.78
N ASN A 27 2.76 -2.25 7.26
CA ASN A 27 3.33 -1.72 6.03
C ASN A 27 2.52 -2.17 4.81
N CYS A 28 2.08 -1.21 3.97
CA CYS A 28 1.37 -1.50 2.73
C CYS A 28 2.17 -2.33 1.72
N ASP A 29 3.53 -2.31 1.80
CA ASP A 29 4.40 -3.11 0.94
C ASP A 29 4.24 -4.62 1.16
N LEU A 30 3.63 -5.05 2.28
CA LEU A 30 3.32 -6.45 2.58
C LEU A 30 1.90 -6.85 2.14
N ASN A 31 1.11 -5.93 1.62
CA ASN A 31 -0.21 -6.24 1.08
C ASN A 31 -0.09 -7.05 -0.21
N PHE A 32 -0.62 -8.28 -0.22
CA PHE A 32 -0.52 -9.14 -1.40
C PHE A 32 -1.17 -8.54 -2.65
N LEU A 33 -2.26 -7.79 -2.49
CA LEU A 33 -2.90 -7.09 -3.61
C LEU A 33 -1.90 -6.12 -4.27
N ASN A 34 -1.16 -5.34 -3.49
CA ASN A 34 -0.13 -4.43 -4.01
C ASN A 34 1.02 -5.20 -4.64
N LEU A 35 1.59 -6.19 -3.94
CA LEU A 35 2.66 -7.03 -4.45
C LEU A 35 2.32 -7.65 -5.81
N PHE A 36 1.10 -8.15 -5.97
CA PHE A 36 0.64 -8.79 -7.19
C PHE A 36 0.30 -7.79 -8.31
N SER A 37 -0.47 -6.74 -7.98
CA SER A 37 -0.96 -5.80 -9.00
C SER A 37 0.16 -4.96 -9.62
N TRP A 38 1.21 -4.66 -8.86
CA TRP A 38 2.38 -3.88 -9.29
C TRP A 38 3.58 -4.72 -9.73
N ARG A 39 3.49 -6.08 -9.67
CA ARG A 39 4.63 -6.95 -10.00
C ARG A 39 5.23 -6.72 -11.39
N PHE A 40 4.43 -6.24 -12.35
CA PHE A 40 4.90 -5.94 -13.71
C PHE A 40 5.88 -4.78 -13.77
N LEU A 41 5.84 -3.88 -12.77
CA LEU A 41 6.72 -2.71 -12.67
C LEU A 41 8.01 -3.04 -11.93
N TYR A 42 7.90 -3.93 -10.95
CA TYR A 42 8.97 -4.24 -10.01
C TYR A 42 9.65 -5.59 -10.24
N ASP A 43 9.17 -6.41 -11.21
CA ASP A 43 9.65 -7.78 -11.40
C ASP A 43 9.72 -8.54 -10.06
N THR A 44 8.65 -8.47 -9.28
CA THR A 44 8.61 -9.00 -7.91
C THR A 44 8.76 -10.51 -7.92
N GLU A 45 9.71 -11.00 -7.13
CA GLU A 45 9.98 -12.41 -6.89
C GLU A 45 9.77 -12.72 -5.40
N ILE A 46 9.47 -13.99 -5.11
CA ILE A 46 9.19 -14.49 -3.78
C ILE A 46 9.97 -15.78 -3.52
N ALA A 47 10.35 -16.01 -2.27
CA ALA A 47 10.90 -17.28 -1.80
C ALA A 47 10.48 -17.56 -0.37
N ILE A 48 10.41 -18.86 -0.01
CA ILE A 48 10.44 -19.30 1.38
C ILE A 48 11.81 -19.93 1.62
N HIS A 49 12.57 -19.37 2.57
CA HIS A 49 13.91 -19.80 2.87
C HIS A 49 14.18 -19.67 4.38
N ASN A 50 14.71 -20.73 5.00
CA ASN A 50 14.98 -20.79 6.44
C ASN A 50 13.77 -20.31 7.27
N ASP A 51 12.57 -20.78 6.91
CA ASP A 51 11.28 -20.44 7.51
C ASP A 51 10.87 -18.94 7.42
N HIS A 52 11.56 -18.16 6.59
CA HIS A 52 11.20 -16.79 6.29
C HIS A 52 10.59 -16.67 4.91
N LEU A 53 9.57 -15.80 4.80
CA LEU A 53 9.06 -15.29 3.55
C LEU A 53 9.93 -14.12 3.11
N LEU A 54 10.45 -14.19 1.90
CA LEU A 54 11.36 -13.21 1.32
C LEU A 54 10.78 -12.66 0.03
N PHE A 55 10.95 -11.36 -0.17
CA PHE A 55 10.61 -10.67 -1.41
C PHE A 55 11.85 -10.01 -1.98
N ARG A 56 12.02 -10.15 -3.29
CA ARG A 56 13.06 -9.52 -4.07
C ARG A 56 12.43 -8.81 -5.27
N PHE A 57 12.88 -7.61 -5.59
CA PHE A 57 12.27 -6.81 -6.65
C PHE A 57 13.27 -5.79 -7.23
N LYS A 58 12.91 -5.14 -8.32
CA LYS A 58 13.69 -4.07 -8.93
C LYS A 58 13.15 -2.71 -8.53
N ALA A 59 14.02 -1.83 -8.01
CA ALA A 59 13.73 -0.45 -7.69
C ALA A 59 14.84 0.46 -8.24
N ASP A 60 14.51 1.43 -9.10
CA ASP A 60 15.44 2.37 -9.74
C ASP A 60 16.67 1.72 -10.41
N GLY A 61 16.43 0.59 -11.10
CA GLY A 61 17.48 -0.17 -11.76
C GLY A 61 18.32 -1.05 -10.83
N HIS A 62 18.05 -1.02 -9.52
CA HIS A 62 18.71 -1.83 -8.52
C HIS A 62 17.82 -2.98 -8.06
N ARG A 63 18.45 -4.10 -7.69
CA ARG A 63 17.78 -5.17 -6.97
C ARG A 63 17.63 -4.76 -5.51
N ALA A 64 16.45 -4.99 -4.95
CA ALA A 64 16.12 -4.67 -3.57
C ALA A 64 15.31 -5.80 -2.93
N TYR A 65 15.27 -5.81 -1.60
CA TYR A 65 14.55 -6.79 -0.79
C TYR A 65 13.58 -6.06 0.15
N LEU A 66 12.46 -6.69 0.50
CA LEU A 66 11.73 -6.34 1.73
C LEU A 66 12.40 -7.02 2.93
N ALA A 67 12.09 -6.53 4.11
CA ALA A 67 12.50 -7.18 5.35
C ALA A 67 11.93 -8.61 5.42
N PRO A 68 12.70 -9.60 5.89
CA PRO A 68 12.21 -10.98 6.06
C PRO A 68 10.98 -11.03 6.95
N VAL A 69 10.00 -11.85 6.57
CA VAL A 69 8.79 -12.10 7.35
C VAL A 69 8.84 -13.51 7.90
N GLY A 70 8.91 -13.66 9.22
CA GLY A 70 9.01 -14.92 9.93
C GLY A 70 9.46 -14.74 11.37
N GLU A 71 9.27 -15.77 12.19
CA GLU A 71 9.61 -15.77 13.62
C GLU A 71 11.02 -16.30 13.91
N SER A 72 11.63 -17.02 12.96
CA SER A 72 12.97 -17.62 13.11
C SER A 72 14.06 -16.53 13.22
N ASP A 73 15.25 -16.90 13.69
CA ASP A 73 16.37 -15.96 13.87
C ASP A 73 16.84 -15.41 12.51
N TRP A 74 16.96 -14.11 12.43
CA TRP A 74 17.42 -13.44 11.21
C TRP A 74 18.90 -13.72 10.89
N LYS A 75 19.68 -14.26 11.83
CA LYS A 75 21.03 -14.75 11.58
C LYS A 75 21.08 -15.88 10.56
N ASP A 76 19.97 -16.60 10.39
CA ASP A 76 19.87 -17.71 9.45
C ASP A 76 19.51 -17.24 8.02
N VAL A 77 19.06 -16.00 7.84
CA VAL A 77 18.56 -15.51 6.55
C VAL A 77 19.24 -14.25 6.04
N VAL A 78 19.64 -13.31 6.91
CA VAL A 78 20.27 -12.05 6.48
C VAL A 78 21.61 -12.27 5.77
N PRO A 79 22.51 -13.17 6.23
CA PRO A 79 23.72 -13.51 5.48
C PRO A 79 23.43 -14.07 4.08
N ASP A 80 22.39 -14.91 3.94
CA ASP A 80 22.02 -15.48 2.64
C ASP A 80 21.50 -14.42 1.67
N LEU A 81 20.78 -13.39 2.17
CA LEU A 81 20.36 -12.25 1.36
C LEU A 81 21.55 -11.37 0.91
N LEU A 82 22.53 -11.18 1.79
CA LEU A 82 23.78 -10.48 1.43
C LEU A 82 24.53 -11.24 0.34
N ASP A 83 24.64 -12.56 0.47
CA ASP A 83 25.28 -13.43 -0.53
C ASP A 83 24.51 -13.44 -1.86
N ASP A 84 23.17 -13.37 -1.82
CA ASP A 84 22.34 -13.28 -3.02
C ASP A 84 22.60 -11.97 -3.78
N ALA A 85 22.64 -10.84 -3.08
CA ALA A 85 22.98 -9.54 -3.66
C ALA A 85 24.39 -9.51 -4.25
N ALA A 86 25.39 -10.08 -3.51
CA ALA A 86 26.78 -10.13 -3.97
C ALA A 86 26.94 -10.97 -5.24
N ARG A 87 26.26 -12.12 -5.34
CA ARG A 87 26.28 -12.98 -6.53
C ARG A 87 25.75 -12.29 -7.77
N ASP A 88 24.75 -11.43 -7.60
CA ASP A 88 24.19 -10.64 -8.70
C ASP A 88 25.01 -9.39 -9.03
N GLY A 89 26.08 -9.10 -8.27
CA GLY A 89 26.92 -7.92 -8.46
C GLY A 89 26.23 -6.60 -8.11
N HIS A 90 25.17 -6.64 -7.30
CA HIS A 90 24.43 -5.45 -6.84
C HIS A 90 24.78 -5.11 -5.39
N PRO A 91 24.79 -3.81 -5.01
CA PRO A 91 24.85 -3.44 -3.61
C PRO A 91 23.61 -3.97 -2.88
N PHE A 92 23.81 -4.41 -1.63
CA PHE A 92 22.68 -4.82 -0.81
C PHE A 92 21.78 -3.63 -0.51
N LEU A 93 20.49 -3.76 -0.83
CA LEU A 93 19.48 -2.74 -0.66
C LEU A 93 18.21 -3.38 -0.11
N MET A 94 17.74 -2.93 1.04
CA MET A 94 16.45 -3.32 1.60
C MET A 94 15.57 -2.09 1.74
N LEU A 95 14.35 -2.17 1.24
CA LEU A 95 13.37 -1.08 1.23
C LEU A 95 12.15 -1.42 2.10
N GLY A 96 11.38 -0.41 2.47
CA GLY A 96 10.16 -0.61 3.25
C GLY A 96 10.41 -1.14 4.67
N VAL A 97 11.64 -1.01 5.20
CA VAL A 97 12.00 -1.55 6.52
C VAL A 97 11.34 -0.73 7.62
N CYS A 98 10.45 -1.35 8.40
CA CYS A 98 9.83 -0.71 9.55
C CYS A 98 10.80 -0.68 10.77
N GLU A 99 10.49 0.13 11.77
CA GLU A 99 11.36 0.31 12.95
C GLU A 99 11.64 -1.01 13.69
N HIS A 100 10.63 -1.87 13.83
CA HIS A 100 10.79 -3.19 14.43
C HIS A 100 11.80 -4.07 13.64
N SER A 101 11.67 -4.10 12.31
CA SER A 101 12.60 -4.83 11.43
C SER A 101 14.01 -4.24 11.45
N LEU A 102 14.12 -2.91 11.53
CA LEU A 102 15.42 -2.25 11.66
C LEU A 102 16.14 -2.65 12.97
N LYS A 103 15.39 -2.74 14.07
CA LYS A 103 15.93 -3.23 15.35
C LYS A 103 16.42 -4.68 15.24
N LYS A 104 15.65 -5.56 14.62
CA LYS A 104 16.08 -6.96 14.37
C LYS A 104 17.36 -7.02 13.53
N LEU A 105 17.50 -6.19 12.49
CA LEU A 105 18.73 -6.12 11.69
C LEU A 105 19.94 -5.70 12.54
N GLU A 106 19.78 -4.68 13.38
CA GLU A 106 20.87 -4.21 14.25
C GLU A 106 21.24 -5.26 15.31
N GLU A 107 20.27 -6.01 15.85
CA GLU A 107 20.53 -7.13 16.77
C GLU A 107 21.23 -8.31 16.06
N THR A 108 20.91 -8.52 14.78
CA THR A 108 21.51 -9.61 13.97
C THR A 108 22.96 -9.33 13.59
N MET A 109 23.24 -8.11 13.12
CA MET A 109 24.56 -7.67 12.66
C MET A 109 24.86 -6.24 13.14
N PRO A 110 25.26 -6.05 14.40
CA PRO A 110 25.46 -4.73 15.00
C PRO A 110 26.44 -3.86 14.21
N GLY A 111 26.03 -2.63 13.90
CA GLY A 111 26.85 -1.64 13.19
C GLY A 111 27.13 -1.96 11.71
N TYR A 112 26.57 -3.02 11.16
CA TYR A 112 26.83 -3.44 9.77
C TYR A 112 26.05 -2.62 8.74
N PHE A 113 24.86 -2.16 9.10
CA PHE A 113 23.96 -1.48 8.20
C PHE A 113 23.93 0.04 8.43
N TYR A 114 23.61 0.76 7.37
CA TYR A 114 23.19 2.15 7.39
C TYR A 114 21.70 2.21 7.02
N ALA A 115 20.93 2.97 7.77
CA ALA A 115 19.51 3.15 7.53
C ALA A 115 19.17 4.64 7.36
N ASN A 116 18.31 4.94 6.40
CA ASN A 116 17.79 6.28 6.17
C ASN A 116 16.29 6.23 5.92
N ALA A 117 15.52 7.08 6.59
CA ALA A 117 14.09 7.22 6.35
C ALA A 117 13.81 8.35 5.37
N ASP A 118 13.03 8.06 4.35
CA ASP A 118 12.50 9.07 3.44
C ASP A 118 11.02 9.35 3.75
N ARG A 119 10.73 10.58 4.07
CA ARG A 119 9.38 11.02 4.42
C ARG A 119 8.34 10.73 3.32
N ARG A 120 8.75 10.67 2.06
CA ARG A 120 7.89 10.38 0.90
C ARG A 120 7.22 9.02 0.98
N TYR A 121 7.92 8.03 1.58
CA TYR A 121 7.50 6.64 1.71
C TYR A 121 6.96 6.29 3.10
N THR A 122 6.54 7.28 3.88
CA THR A 122 5.89 7.05 5.18
C THR A 122 4.42 6.71 4.98
N ASP A 123 3.96 5.57 5.52
CA ASP A 123 2.54 5.21 5.50
C ASP A 123 1.75 6.02 6.51
N TYR A 124 0.54 6.40 6.12
CA TYR A 124 -0.42 7.08 6.97
C TYR A 124 -1.44 6.09 7.49
N ILE A 125 -1.38 5.79 8.77
CA ILE A 125 -2.25 4.83 9.43
C ILE A 125 -3.22 5.56 10.35
N TYR A 126 -4.48 5.20 10.25
CA TYR A 126 -5.58 5.84 10.98
C TYR A 126 -6.30 4.82 11.85
N ASP A 127 -6.83 5.28 12.96
CA ASP A 127 -7.83 4.56 13.71
C ASP A 127 -9.12 4.44 12.87
N ARG A 128 -9.61 3.21 12.69
CA ARG A 128 -10.80 2.92 11.88
C ARG A 128 -12.03 3.66 12.39
N GLN A 129 -12.24 3.68 13.70
CA GLN A 129 -13.41 4.34 14.30
C GLN A 129 -13.40 5.86 14.06
N SER A 130 -12.21 6.46 14.08
CA SER A 130 -12.04 7.88 13.76
C SER A 130 -12.44 8.21 12.33
N LEU A 131 -12.04 7.40 11.35
CA LEU A 131 -12.43 7.58 9.94
C LEU A 131 -13.91 7.25 9.71
N ALA A 132 -14.44 6.21 10.32
CA ALA A 132 -15.82 5.78 10.17
C ALA A 132 -16.83 6.80 10.71
N THR A 133 -16.48 7.48 11.79
CA THR A 133 -17.41 8.44 12.45
C THR A 133 -17.10 9.90 12.11
N LEU A 134 -15.85 10.21 11.79
CA LEU A 134 -15.32 11.57 11.67
C LEU A 134 -15.66 12.42 12.91
N ALA A 135 -15.67 11.80 14.10
CA ALA A 135 -16.05 12.42 15.36
C ALA A 135 -14.99 13.42 15.87
N GLY A 136 -15.40 14.28 16.79
CA GLY A 136 -14.53 15.25 17.42
C GLY A 136 -14.27 16.53 16.62
N LYS A 137 -13.63 17.50 17.26
CA LYS A 137 -13.37 18.84 16.71
C LYS A 137 -12.35 18.80 15.56
N LYS A 138 -11.33 17.94 15.67
CA LYS A 138 -10.26 17.85 14.66
C LYS A 138 -10.78 17.37 13.31
N LEU A 139 -11.72 16.42 13.29
CA LEU A 139 -12.30 15.84 12.08
C LEU A 139 -13.58 16.56 11.63
N GLN A 140 -14.01 17.62 12.33
CA GLN A 140 -15.21 18.40 11.95
C GLN A 140 -15.18 18.90 10.50
N PRO A 141 -14.05 19.42 9.95
CA PRO A 141 -14.02 19.82 8.53
C PRO A 141 -14.34 18.66 7.59
N LYS A 142 -13.79 17.47 7.82
CA LYS A 142 -14.05 16.27 6.99
C LYS A 142 -15.50 15.80 7.11
N ARG A 143 -16.04 15.79 8.33
CA ARG A 143 -17.45 15.50 8.55
C ARG A 143 -18.37 16.50 7.83
N ASN A 144 -18.02 17.78 7.85
CA ASN A 144 -18.77 18.82 7.15
C ASN A 144 -18.76 18.60 5.63
N PHE A 145 -17.61 18.23 5.04
CA PHE A 145 -17.53 17.87 3.61
C PHE A 145 -18.40 16.65 3.28
N ALA A 146 -18.32 15.58 4.05
CA ALA A 146 -19.14 14.39 3.83
C ALA A 146 -20.64 14.69 3.97
N ASN A 147 -21.04 15.48 4.97
CA ASN A 147 -22.45 15.88 5.16
C ASN A 147 -22.90 16.86 4.07
N ARG A 148 -22.02 17.72 3.58
CA ARG A 148 -22.32 18.63 2.47
C ARG A 148 -22.57 17.85 1.18
N PHE A 149 -21.79 16.80 0.90
CA PHE A 149 -22.04 15.91 -0.23
C PHE A 149 -23.47 15.34 -0.18
N THR A 150 -23.87 14.75 0.95
CA THR A 150 -25.21 14.20 1.13
C THR A 150 -26.32 15.23 0.85
N ARG A 151 -26.10 16.48 1.26
CA ARG A 151 -27.07 17.56 1.07
C ARG A 151 -27.13 18.05 -0.37
N LEU A 152 -25.97 18.17 -1.05
CA LEU A 152 -25.90 18.65 -2.44
C LEU A 152 -26.38 17.59 -3.44
N TYR A 153 -26.19 16.33 -3.12
CA TYR A 153 -26.49 15.21 -4.03
C TYR A 153 -27.45 14.21 -3.37
N PRO A 154 -28.73 14.56 -3.19
CA PRO A 154 -29.70 13.71 -2.49
C PRO A 154 -29.95 12.37 -3.18
N ASN A 155 -29.73 12.28 -4.49
CA ASN A 155 -29.87 11.04 -5.28
C ASN A 155 -28.55 10.25 -5.39
N HIS A 156 -27.66 10.36 -4.40
CA HIS A 156 -26.46 9.55 -4.35
C HIS A 156 -26.76 8.14 -3.84
N THR A 157 -25.97 7.17 -4.30
CA THR A 157 -25.97 5.80 -3.81
C THR A 157 -24.54 5.35 -3.52
N TYR A 158 -24.38 4.58 -2.45
CA TYR A 158 -23.14 3.88 -2.14
C TYR A 158 -23.40 2.37 -2.20
N ALA A 159 -22.54 1.64 -2.90
CA ALA A 159 -22.64 0.19 -3.07
C ALA A 159 -21.24 -0.46 -3.00
N PRO A 160 -21.14 -1.77 -2.73
CA PRO A 160 -19.90 -2.50 -2.95
C PRO A 160 -19.43 -2.35 -4.40
N LEU A 161 -18.11 -2.20 -4.58
CA LEU A 161 -17.47 -2.23 -5.89
C LEU A 161 -17.34 -3.67 -6.36
N THR A 162 -17.63 -3.91 -7.63
CA THR A 162 -17.55 -5.23 -8.27
C THR A 162 -16.74 -5.17 -9.57
N PRO A 163 -16.26 -6.31 -10.11
CA PRO A 163 -15.55 -6.34 -11.40
C PRO A 163 -16.34 -5.75 -12.57
N GLU A 164 -17.66 -5.79 -12.53
CA GLU A 164 -18.54 -5.23 -13.55
C GLU A 164 -18.44 -3.68 -13.64
N ASP A 165 -17.97 -3.03 -12.60
CA ASP A 165 -17.78 -1.57 -12.54
C ASP A 165 -16.48 -1.10 -13.21
N ILE A 166 -15.65 -2.00 -13.78
CA ILE A 166 -14.30 -1.69 -14.26
C ILE A 166 -14.27 -0.58 -15.30
N GLU A 167 -15.21 -0.57 -16.26
CA GLU A 167 -15.24 0.43 -17.32
C GLU A 167 -15.46 1.83 -16.71
N GLU A 168 -16.43 1.99 -15.80
CA GLU A 168 -16.67 3.26 -15.10
C GLU A 168 -15.47 3.67 -14.23
N CYS A 169 -14.79 2.72 -13.59
CA CYS A 169 -13.57 2.99 -12.82
C CYS A 169 -12.45 3.54 -13.72
N LEU A 170 -12.27 2.96 -14.90
CA LEU A 170 -11.25 3.42 -15.87
C LEU A 170 -11.58 4.79 -16.44
N GLU A 171 -12.85 5.07 -16.72
CA GLU A 171 -13.32 6.38 -17.17
C GLU A 171 -13.08 7.46 -16.09
N LEU A 172 -13.44 7.17 -14.84
CA LEU A 172 -13.18 8.09 -13.73
C LEU A 172 -11.69 8.30 -13.48
N HIS A 173 -10.88 7.22 -13.58
CA HIS A 173 -9.42 7.31 -13.50
C HIS A 173 -8.84 8.20 -14.60
N ALA A 174 -9.29 8.06 -15.87
CA ALA A 174 -8.86 8.89 -16.98
C ALA A 174 -9.23 10.36 -16.77
N THR A 175 -10.48 10.65 -16.40
CA THR A 175 -10.97 12.01 -16.11
C THR A 175 -10.16 12.65 -14.99
N TRP A 176 -9.86 11.90 -13.93
CA TRP A 176 -9.06 12.40 -12.81
C TRP A 176 -7.64 12.71 -13.23
N THR A 177 -7.05 11.87 -14.10
CA THR A 177 -5.71 12.06 -14.67
C THR A 177 -5.62 13.31 -15.53
N GLU A 178 -6.59 13.53 -16.42
CA GLU A 178 -6.66 14.72 -17.28
C GLU A 178 -6.79 16.01 -16.47
N ALA A 179 -7.61 15.99 -15.40
CA ALA A 179 -7.81 17.13 -14.51
C ALA A 179 -6.55 17.51 -13.73
N LYS A 180 -5.67 16.55 -13.44
CA LYS A 180 -4.39 16.79 -12.74
C LYS A 180 -3.30 17.38 -13.64
N GLY A 181 -3.42 17.22 -14.97
CA GLY A 181 -2.42 17.66 -15.93
C GLY A 181 -1.16 16.82 -15.94
N LYS A 182 -0.26 17.08 -16.90
CA LYS A 182 1.00 16.34 -17.09
C LYS A 182 2.09 16.67 -16.04
N GLU A 183 1.75 17.39 -14.98
CA GLU A 183 2.73 17.93 -14.03
C GLU A 183 3.32 16.91 -13.04
N ASP A 184 2.73 15.73 -12.93
CA ASP A 184 3.21 14.70 -12.01
C ASP A 184 3.88 13.53 -12.74
N ASP A 185 4.89 13.83 -13.54
CA ASP A 185 5.84 12.82 -14.03
C ASP A 185 6.80 12.41 -12.88
N ALA A 186 6.21 11.95 -11.79
CA ALA A 186 6.93 11.45 -10.62
C ALA A 186 7.46 10.03 -10.90
N GLY A 187 8.21 9.87 -11.97
CA GLY A 187 8.96 8.67 -12.27
C GLY A 187 8.10 7.45 -12.59
N ARG A 188 8.24 6.35 -11.81
CA ARG A 188 7.59 5.06 -12.09
C ARG A 188 6.09 5.02 -11.85
N TYR A 189 5.56 5.88 -10.99
CA TYR A 189 4.13 6.00 -10.73
C TYR A 189 3.47 6.85 -11.80
N THR A 190 3.46 6.34 -13.03
CA THR A 190 2.71 6.97 -14.10
C THR A 190 1.24 6.58 -13.99
N TYR A 191 0.36 7.42 -14.50
CA TYR A 191 -1.07 7.11 -14.58
C TYR A 191 -1.35 5.83 -15.39
N GLU A 192 -0.49 5.51 -16.36
CA GLU A 192 -0.57 4.27 -17.12
C GLU A 192 -0.24 3.05 -16.26
N ALA A 193 0.73 3.17 -15.36
CA ALA A 193 1.04 2.11 -14.40
C ALA A 193 -0.10 1.92 -13.39
N GLU A 194 -0.70 3.01 -12.86
CA GLU A 194 -1.90 2.92 -12.01
C GLU A 194 -3.05 2.25 -12.75
N ARG A 195 -3.31 2.63 -14.01
CA ARG A 195 -4.36 2.03 -14.84
C ARG A 195 -4.13 0.52 -15.02
N LYS A 196 -2.90 0.12 -15.30
CA LYS A 196 -2.53 -1.30 -15.46
C LYS A 196 -2.70 -2.07 -14.15
N SER A 197 -2.32 -1.48 -13.01
CA SER A 197 -2.55 -2.07 -11.68
C SER A 197 -4.04 -2.24 -11.40
N LEU A 198 -4.86 -1.22 -11.67
CA LEU A 198 -6.32 -1.27 -11.52
C LEU A 198 -6.94 -2.41 -12.35
N LEU A 199 -6.57 -2.54 -13.63
CA LEU A 199 -7.04 -3.64 -14.49
C LEU A 199 -6.71 -5.00 -13.87
N ARG A 200 -5.47 -5.21 -13.42
CA ARG A 200 -5.05 -6.47 -12.80
C ARG A 200 -5.83 -6.81 -11.53
N VAL A 201 -6.13 -5.80 -10.72
CA VAL A 201 -6.96 -6.01 -9.52
C VAL A 201 -8.36 -6.45 -9.91
N MET A 202 -8.98 -5.80 -10.89
CA MET A 202 -10.35 -6.13 -11.33
C MET A 202 -10.44 -7.50 -12.03
N GLU A 203 -9.43 -7.86 -12.82
CA GLU A 203 -9.33 -9.19 -13.45
C GLU A 203 -9.24 -10.33 -12.43
N HIS A 204 -8.65 -10.07 -11.26
CA HIS A 204 -8.40 -11.04 -10.20
C HIS A 204 -9.09 -10.69 -8.88
N TRP A 205 -10.20 -9.97 -8.96
CA TRP A 205 -10.90 -9.40 -7.79
C TRP A 205 -11.20 -10.43 -6.71
N ASN A 206 -11.79 -11.55 -7.11
CA ASN A 206 -12.19 -12.59 -6.17
C ASN A 206 -10.99 -13.36 -5.61
N GLU A 207 -9.99 -13.64 -6.45
CA GLU A 207 -8.77 -14.33 -6.03
C GLU A 207 -7.95 -13.47 -5.07
N LEU A 208 -7.95 -12.13 -5.25
CA LEU A 208 -7.23 -11.19 -4.40
C LEU A 208 -7.97 -10.84 -3.10
N ASP A 209 -9.19 -11.38 -2.85
CA ASP A 209 -10.07 -10.94 -1.76
C ASP A 209 -10.14 -9.41 -1.67
N ALA A 210 -10.13 -8.76 -2.80
CA ALA A 210 -10.28 -7.32 -2.86
C ALA A 210 -11.68 -6.93 -2.42
N CYS A 211 -11.79 -5.85 -1.69
CA CYS A 211 -13.09 -5.24 -1.44
C CYS A 211 -13.02 -3.73 -1.65
N GLY A 212 -14.14 -3.16 -2.05
CA GLY A 212 -14.20 -1.76 -2.41
C GLY A 212 -15.60 -1.20 -2.31
N GLY A 213 -15.71 0.08 -2.60
CA GLY A 213 -16.97 0.81 -2.64
C GLY A 213 -17.04 1.75 -3.83
N VAL A 214 -18.24 1.92 -4.35
CA VAL A 214 -18.55 2.83 -5.43
C VAL A 214 -19.61 3.85 -4.98
N LEU A 215 -19.41 5.09 -5.35
CA LEU A 215 -20.32 6.20 -5.10
C LEU A 215 -20.87 6.72 -6.43
N ARG A 216 -22.21 6.75 -6.55
CA ARG A 216 -22.88 7.28 -7.74
C ARG A 216 -23.79 8.45 -7.39
N VAL A 217 -23.95 9.38 -8.33
CA VAL A 217 -24.93 10.47 -8.27
C VAL A 217 -25.77 10.40 -9.55
N ASN A 218 -27.07 10.26 -9.40
CA ASN A 218 -28.01 10.08 -10.53
C ASN A 218 -27.60 8.91 -11.47
N GLY A 219 -27.01 7.85 -10.91
CA GLY A 219 -26.55 6.67 -11.66
C GLY A 219 -25.12 6.77 -12.19
N GLN A 220 -24.51 7.94 -12.28
CA GLN A 220 -23.13 8.14 -12.73
C GLN A 220 -22.15 7.86 -11.58
N MET A 221 -21.09 7.10 -11.83
CA MET A 221 -19.99 6.92 -10.87
C MET A 221 -19.24 8.24 -10.69
N VAL A 222 -19.09 8.67 -9.43
CA VAL A 222 -18.37 9.90 -9.05
C VAL A 222 -17.20 9.63 -8.12
N ALA A 223 -17.13 8.44 -7.52
CA ALA A 223 -15.96 7.99 -6.77
C ALA A 223 -15.93 6.47 -6.65
N PHE A 224 -14.75 5.92 -6.54
CA PHE A 224 -14.53 4.53 -6.15
C PHE A 224 -13.29 4.40 -5.24
N THR A 225 -13.26 3.31 -4.48
CA THR A 225 -12.14 2.96 -3.62
C THR A 225 -12.06 1.45 -3.49
N TYR A 226 -10.86 0.91 -3.33
CA TYR A 226 -10.66 -0.49 -3.01
C TYR A 226 -9.38 -0.73 -2.22
N GLY A 227 -9.28 -1.90 -1.64
CA GLY A 227 -8.11 -2.37 -0.93
C GLY A 227 -8.25 -3.81 -0.49
N ALA A 228 -7.32 -4.23 0.36
CA ALA A 228 -7.27 -5.58 0.92
C ALA A 228 -6.65 -5.58 2.34
N PRO A 229 -6.83 -6.65 3.13
CA PRO A 229 -6.15 -6.78 4.41
C PRO A 229 -4.63 -6.84 4.26
N VAL A 230 -3.89 -6.12 5.12
CA VAL A 230 -2.46 -6.33 5.32
C VAL A 230 -2.25 -7.48 6.30
N ASN A 231 -2.82 -7.37 7.50
CA ASN A 231 -2.70 -8.35 8.56
C ASN A 231 -4.04 -8.51 9.30
N HIS A 232 -4.04 -9.10 10.50
CA HIS A 232 -5.25 -9.41 11.26
C HIS A 232 -6.06 -8.17 11.66
N ASP A 233 -5.41 -7.03 11.92
CA ASP A 233 -6.03 -5.81 12.46
C ASP A 233 -5.98 -4.59 11.53
N THR A 234 -5.28 -4.68 10.39
CA THR A 234 -5.04 -3.56 9.48
C THR A 234 -5.57 -3.83 8.08
N PHE A 235 -6.39 -2.92 7.59
CA PHE A 235 -6.85 -2.89 6.21
C PHE A 235 -6.12 -1.78 5.45
N ASP A 236 -5.68 -2.08 4.23
CA ASP A 236 -5.01 -1.13 3.35
C ASP A 236 -5.94 -0.64 2.25
N VAL A 237 -6.05 0.67 2.11
CA VAL A 237 -6.78 1.33 1.02
C VAL A 237 -5.80 1.65 -0.09
N CYS A 238 -5.73 0.74 -1.06
CA CYS A 238 -4.75 0.78 -2.16
C CYS A 238 -5.10 1.82 -3.23
N MET A 239 -6.38 2.11 -3.43
CA MET A 239 -6.82 3.14 -4.37
C MET A 239 -8.08 3.85 -3.88
N GLU A 240 -8.09 5.18 -4.03
CA GLU A 240 -9.28 6.01 -3.80
C GLU A 240 -9.26 7.16 -4.81
N LYS A 241 -10.27 7.22 -5.68
CA LYS A 241 -10.44 8.25 -6.70
C LYS A 241 -11.84 8.87 -6.59
N ALA A 242 -11.91 10.17 -6.81
CA ALA A 242 -13.20 10.86 -6.88
C ALA A 242 -13.12 12.03 -7.87
N ASP A 243 -14.23 12.29 -8.56
CA ASP A 243 -14.39 13.48 -9.37
C ASP A 243 -14.47 14.73 -8.47
N THR A 244 -13.54 15.64 -8.64
CA THR A 244 -13.43 16.87 -7.84
C THR A 244 -14.57 17.87 -8.08
N ASN A 245 -15.33 17.71 -9.16
CA ASN A 245 -16.54 18.50 -9.42
C ASN A 245 -17.69 18.17 -8.45
N PHE A 246 -17.62 17.00 -7.79
CA PHE A 246 -18.59 16.59 -6.78
C PHE A 246 -18.05 16.91 -5.38
N GLU A 247 -18.36 18.11 -4.89
CA GLU A 247 -17.84 18.59 -3.62
C GLU A 247 -18.17 17.65 -2.45
N GLY A 248 -17.13 17.19 -1.75
CA GLY A 248 -17.26 16.29 -0.60
C GLY A 248 -17.22 14.80 -0.94
N ALA A 249 -17.16 14.41 -2.22
CA ALA A 249 -17.16 13.00 -2.66
C ALA A 249 -16.03 12.20 -2.01
N PHE A 250 -14.78 12.71 -1.98
CA PHE A 250 -13.67 12.05 -1.27
C PHE A 250 -13.96 11.79 0.21
N ALA A 251 -14.50 12.77 0.92
CA ALA A 251 -14.79 12.60 2.35
C ALA A 251 -15.94 11.62 2.58
N PHE A 252 -16.92 11.63 1.68
CA PHE A 252 -18.06 10.73 1.76
C PHE A 252 -17.67 9.28 1.48
N ILE A 253 -16.95 9.01 0.36
CA ILE A 253 -16.57 7.64 -0.01
C ILE A 253 -15.63 7.06 1.01
N ASN A 254 -14.61 7.80 1.48
CA ASN A 254 -13.70 7.35 2.51
C ASN A 254 -14.45 6.89 3.78
N ARG A 255 -15.35 7.75 4.31
CA ARG A 255 -16.15 7.40 5.48
C ARG A 255 -17.02 6.17 5.23
N SER A 256 -17.75 6.13 4.13
CA SER A 256 -18.71 5.06 3.81
C SER A 256 -18.00 3.72 3.61
N PHE A 257 -16.86 3.73 2.93
CA PHE A 257 -16.05 2.53 2.75
C PHE A 257 -15.52 1.99 4.08
N VAL A 258 -14.93 2.85 4.92
CA VAL A 258 -14.44 2.44 6.24
C VAL A 258 -15.57 1.91 7.13
N GLN A 259 -16.79 2.48 7.02
CA GLN A 259 -17.98 1.97 7.72
C GLN A 259 -18.39 0.57 7.25
N SER A 260 -18.21 0.24 5.98
CA SER A 260 -18.54 -1.07 5.41
C SER A 260 -17.53 -2.17 5.73
N LEU A 261 -16.31 -1.82 6.16
CA LEU A 261 -15.28 -2.78 6.49
C LEU A 261 -15.60 -3.54 7.79
N PRO A 262 -15.22 -4.83 7.90
CA PRO A 262 -15.38 -5.63 9.12
C PRO A 262 -14.73 -4.95 10.34
N GLU A 263 -15.39 -5.06 11.50
CA GLU A 263 -14.94 -4.43 12.76
C GLU A 263 -13.63 -4.99 13.31
N LYS A 264 -13.18 -6.14 12.84
CA LYS A 264 -11.89 -6.71 13.20
C LYS A 264 -10.70 -5.83 12.81
N PHE A 265 -10.87 -4.99 11.78
CA PHE A 265 -9.84 -4.03 11.38
C PHE A 265 -9.89 -2.81 12.30
N ILE A 266 -8.85 -2.65 13.09
CA ILE A 266 -8.67 -1.54 14.03
C ILE A 266 -8.01 -0.35 13.33
N TYR A 267 -7.14 -0.66 12.37
CA TYR A 267 -6.35 0.33 11.63
C TYR A 267 -6.67 0.32 10.14
N ILE A 268 -6.60 1.52 9.56
CA ILE A 268 -6.69 1.74 8.11
C ILE A 268 -5.37 2.34 7.66
N ASN A 269 -4.60 1.61 6.87
CA ASN A 269 -3.48 2.17 6.14
C ASN A 269 -4.01 2.84 4.86
N ARG A 270 -3.51 4.03 4.54
CA ARG A 270 -3.82 4.76 3.31
C ARG A 270 -2.54 5.12 2.55
N GLU A 271 -1.51 4.30 2.71
CA GLU A 271 -0.24 4.37 2.01
C GLU A 271 0.49 5.71 2.12
N GLU A 272 1.48 5.94 1.27
CA GLU A 272 2.39 7.07 1.26
C GLU A 272 1.82 8.32 0.58
N ASP A 273 2.53 9.45 0.75
CA ASP A 273 2.26 10.69 0.01
C ASP A 273 3.14 10.90 -1.23
N LEU A 274 4.14 10.03 -1.47
CA LEU A 274 5.08 10.05 -2.59
C LEU A 274 5.78 11.40 -2.79
N GLY A 275 5.80 12.25 -1.77
CA GLY A 275 6.37 13.60 -1.84
C GLY A 275 5.44 14.65 -2.47
N ILE A 276 4.19 14.29 -2.81
CA ILE A 276 3.21 15.18 -3.41
C ILE A 276 2.58 16.07 -2.32
N PRO A 277 2.81 17.41 -2.34
CA PRO A 277 2.36 18.27 -1.24
C PRO A 277 0.85 18.25 -0.98
N GLY A 278 0.04 18.23 -2.04
CA GLY A 278 -1.42 18.18 -1.93
C GLY A 278 -1.93 16.87 -1.34
N LEU A 279 -1.31 15.73 -1.72
CA LEU A 279 -1.63 14.41 -1.16
C LEU A 279 -1.24 14.33 0.31
N ARG A 280 -0.03 14.83 0.67
CA ARG A 280 0.43 14.95 2.05
C ARG A 280 -0.53 15.75 2.91
N GLN A 281 -0.93 16.94 2.45
CA GLN A 281 -1.88 17.79 3.16
C GLN A 281 -3.23 17.09 3.34
N SER A 282 -3.72 16.43 2.29
CA SER A 282 -4.94 15.64 2.36
C SER A 282 -4.85 14.56 3.44
N LYS A 283 -3.79 13.73 3.43
CA LYS A 283 -3.59 12.64 4.39
C LYS A 283 -3.44 13.16 5.84
N ILE A 284 -2.60 14.16 6.08
CA ILE A 284 -2.43 14.78 7.41
C ILE A 284 -3.75 15.36 7.94
N SER A 285 -4.60 15.91 7.08
CA SER A 285 -5.87 16.54 7.49
C SER A 285 -6.91 15.55 8.05
N TYR A 286 -6.69 14.25 7.93
CA TYR A 286 -7.47 13.20 8.59
C TYR A 286 -6.87 12.76 9.94
N HIS A 287 -5.79 13.40 10.40
CA HIS A 287 -5.13 13.16 11.68
C HIS A 287 -4.75 11.69 11.90
N PRO A 288 -3.76 11.17 11.16
CA PRO A 288 -3.32 9.79 11.32
C PRO A 288 -2.92 9.50 12.76
N SER A 289 -3.27 8.33 13.26
CA SER A 289 -2.91 7.85 14.60
C SER A 289 -1.45 7.40 14.66
N LEU A 290 -0.91 6.95 13.51
CA LEU A 290 0.47 6.51 13.36
C LEU A 290 1.01 6.96 12.00
N LEU A 291 2.25 7.44 11.98
CA LEU A 291 3.07 7.60 10.79
C LEU A 291 4.09 6.47 10.80
N LEU A 292 3.90 5.47 9.96
CA LEU A 292 4.81 4.34 9.85
C LEU A 292 5.99 4.74 8.95
N HIS A 293 7.10 5.10 9.58
CA HIS A 293 8.34 5.39 8.85
C HIS A 293 8.91 4.13 8.25
N LYS A 294 9.29 4.22 6.98
CA LYS A 294 9.95 3.15 6.23
C LYS A 294 11.38 3.57 5.93
N TYR A 295 12.30 2.66 6.21
CA TYR A 295 13.74 2.89 6.05
C TYR A 295 14.25 2.18 4.80
N THR A 296 15.17 2.86 4.12
CA THR A 296 16.09 2.25 3.17
C THR A 296 17.31 1.80 3.94
N VAL A 297 17.68 0.52 3.83
CA VAL A 297 18.82 -0.07 4.53
C VAL A 297 19.86 -0.54 3.53
N MET A 298 21.11 -0.20 3.76
CA MET A 298 22.27 -0.58 2.94
C MET A 298 23.42 -1.01 3.84
N THR A 299 24.38 -1.74 3.31
CA THR A 299 25.64 -2.05 4.02
C THR A 299 26.51 -0.79 4.16
N ARG A 300 27.17 -0.60 5.31
CA ARG A 300 28.09 0.54 5.54
C ARG A 300 29.33 0.50 4.68
N HIS A 301 29.79 -0.71 4.36
CA HIS A 301 30.97 -0.92 3.51
C HIS A 301 30.53 -1.64 2.23
N PRO A 302 31.14 -1.32 1.08
CA PRO A 302 30.90 -2.12 -0.12
C PRO A 302 31.27 -3.58 0.19
N MET A 303 30.41 -4.50 -0.25
CA MET A 303 30.69 -5.92 -0.14
C MET A 303 31.99 -6.19 -0.92
N GLN A 304 33.01 -6.74 -0.23
CA GLN A 304 34.21 -7.20 -0.90
C GLN A 304 33.82 -8.46 -1.68
N GLY A 305 33.88 -8.36 -3.03
CA GLY A 305 33.67 -9.46 -3.95
C GLY A 305 34.76 -10.52 -3.87
#